data_53f6cbfca721f577f859f1be74225178
#
_entry.id   53f6cbfca721f577f859f1be74225178
#
_cell.length_a   1.000
_cell.length_b   1.000
_cell.length_c   1.000
_cell.angle_alpha   90.00
_cell.angle_beta   90.00
_cell.angle_gamma   90.00
#
_symmetry.space_group_name_H-M   'P 1'
#
loop_
_entity.id
_entity.type
_entity.pdbx_description
1 polymer ?
#
loop_
_entity_poly.entity_id
_entity_poly.type
_entity_poly.pdbx_seq_one_letter_code
_entity_poly.pdbx_strand_id
1 'polypeptide(L)'
;MIKIKESMKTTLRRMLAGILLLFAMSNVQAQEAPSYRNIVSAGVGLWPVIGHYDPYYDKERNLKDEKQKHSPIFSTNYQYMMNRHWSLGGTISMGRWRQYMRYIDSGEIADKKGDSFLTAMFSTRYYWRTKNWVRTYSGISFGVGYGWEEKYDPWPDEHKITPSWQLTMLGIEVGKGRIIGFGEFGFGMTGWLVGGIGYRF
;
A
#
# COMPACT_ATOMS: atom_id res chain seq x y z
N MET A 1 -7.93 34.91 6.57
CA MET A 1 -7.17 34.01 5.68
C MET A 1 -5.68 33.90 6.05
N ILE A 2 -5.00 34.94 6.49
CA ILE A 2 -3.55 34.94 6.83
C ILE A 2 -3.21 34.07 8.06
N LYS A 3 -4.02 34.12 9.14
CA LYS A 3 -3.79 33.34 10.39
C LYS A 3 -3.79 31.79 10.20
N ILE A 4 -4.59 31.28 9.27
CA ILE A 4 -4.67 29.83 9.00
C ILE A 4 -3.37 29.35 8.32
N LYS A 5 -2.78 30.17 7.44
CA LYS A 5 -1.55 29.85 6.72
C LYS A 5 -0.32 29.82 7.64
N GLU A 6 -0.29 30.65 8.68
CA GLU A 6 0.78 30.64 9.69
C GLU A 6 0.67 29.44 10.65
N SER A 7 -0.54 29.11 11.08
CA SER A 7 -0.78 27.92 11.92
C SER A 7 -0.35 26.62 11.21
N MET A 8 -0.68 26.49 9.93
CA MET A 8 -0.32 25.32 9.13
C MET A 8 1.21 25.19 8.93
N LYS A 9 1.92 26.30 8.70
CA LYS A 9 3.38 26.34 8.62
C LYS A 9 4.05 25.92 9.94
N THR A 10 3.50 26.35 11.06
CA THR A 10 4.03 26.04 12.39
C THR A 10 3.82 24.57 12.73
N THR A 11 2.66 23.99 12.38
CA THR A 11 2.37 22.58 12.55
C THR A 11 3.27 21.71 11.68
N LEU A 12 3.46 22.08 10.41
CA LEU A 12 4.36 21.38 9.50
C LEU A 12 5.83 21.40 9.98
N ARG A 13 6.31 22.55 10.49
CA ARG A 13 7.65 22.65 11.08
C ARG A 13 7.82 21.77 12.32
N ARG A 14 6.81 21.69 13.17
CA ARG A 14 6.82 20.80 14.37
C ARG A 14 6.82 19.34 13.99
N MET A 15 6.06 18.94 12.97
CA MET A 15 6.08 17.58 12.42
C MET A 15 7.42 17.22 11.81
N LEU A 16 8.01 18.12 11.00
CA LEU A 16 9.35 17.94 10.44
C LEU A 16 10.44 17.86 11.52
N ALA A 17 10.38 18.70 12.55
CA ALA A 17 11.30 18.65 13.67
C ALA A 17 11.15 17.34 14.47
N GLY A 18 9.94 16.84 14.67
CA GLY A 18 9.68 15.55 15.30
C GLY A 18 10.27 14.37 14.50
N ILE A 19 10.10 14.37 13.18
CA ILE A 19 10.67 13.38 12.27
C ILE A 19 12.20 13.45 12.30
N LEU A 20 12.81 14.64 12.26
CA LEU A 20 14.27 14.82 12.37
C LEU A 20 14.80 14.37 13.72
N LEU A 21 14.09 14.60 14.82
CA LEU A 21 14.45 14.12 16.15
C LEU A 21 14.41 12.58 16.24
N LEU A 22 13.40 11.94 15.65
CA LEU A 22 13.33 10.48 15.55
C LEU A 22 14.50 9.91 14.74
N PHE A 23 14.91 10.58 13.64
CA PHE A 23 16.11 10.21 12.88
C PHE A 23 17.42 10.43 13.67
N ALA A 24 17.51 11.49 14.45
CA ALA A 24 18.70 11.76 15.28
C ALA A 24 18.84 10.75 16.43
N MET A 25 17.76 10.35 17.05
CA MET A 25 17.78 9.35 18.14
C MET A 25 18.15 7.93 17.65
N SER A 26 17.93 7.62 16.37
CA SER A 26 18.30 6.31 15.80
C SER A 26 19.81 6.12 15.58
N ASN A 27 20.62 7.18 15.64
CA ASN A 27 22.07 7.14 15.41
C ASN A 27 22.92 6.93 16.66
N VAL A 28 22.32 6.83 17.84
CA VAL A 28 23.07 6.85 19.14
C VAL A 28 23.55 5.47 19.61
N GLN A 29 23.15 4.37 18.95
CA GLN A 29 23.68 3.05 19.33
C GLN A 29 24.54 2.49 18.21
N ALA A 30 25.83 2.27 18.48
CA ALA A 30 26.73 1.46 17.68
C ALA A 30 26.19 0.02 17.66
N GLN A 31 25.33 -0.28 16.67
CA GLN A 31 24.65 -1.57 16.58
C GLN A 31 25.36 -2.43 15.54
N GLU A 32 25.57 -3.68 15.90
CA GLU A 32 26.06 -4.70 14.97
C GLU A 32 25.28 -4.64 13.67
N ALA A 33 25.99 -4.54 12.56
CA ALA A 33 25.39 -4.52 11.24
C ALA A 33 24.58 -5.80 11.04
N PRO A 34 23.38 -5.73 10.46
CA PRO A 34 22.59 -6.92 10.16
C PRO A 34 23.39 -7.83 9.22
N SER A 35 23.36 -9.14 9.47
CA SER A 35 24.06 -10.14 8.63
C SER A 35 23.61 -10.12 7.17
N TYR A 36 22.40 -9.65 6.91
CA TYR A 36 21.82 -9.44 5.56
C TYR A 36 21.29 -8.02 5.46
N ARG A 37 21.75 -7.29 4.43
CA ARG A 37 21.33 -5.89 4.25
C ARG A 37 20.21 -5.71 3.23
N ASN A 38 20.05 -6.65 2.34
CA ASN A 38 19.07 -6.56 1.25
C ASN A 38 17.98 -7.60 1.45
N ILE A 39 16.74 -7.21 1.19
CA ILE A 39 15.58 -8.09 1.24
C ILE A 39 14.75 -7.82 0.01
N VAL A 40 14.50 -8.86 -0.79
CA VAL A 40 13.47 -8.86 -1.83
C VAL A 40 12.33 -9.74 -1.37
N SER A 41 11.11 -9.29 -1.54
CA SER A 41 9.93 -10.08 -1.16
C SER A 41 8.82 -9.94 -2.19
N ALA A 42 8.04 -11.01 -2.33
CA ALA A 42 6.82 -11.02 -3.12
C ALA A 42 5.65 -11.46 -2.23
N GLY A 43 4.51 -10.83 -2.40
CA GLY A 43 3.35 -11.06 -1.56
C GLY A 43 2.03 -10.86 -2.29
N VAL A 44 0.99 -11.33 -1.63
CA VAL A 44 -0.40 -11.20 -2.04
C VAL A 44 -1.16 -10.46 -0.95
N GLY A 45 -1.85 -9.41 -1.33
CA GLY A 45 -2.67 -8.60 -0.45
C GLY A 45 -4.16 -8.79 -0.71
N LEU A 46 -4.92 -8.65 0.36
CA LEU A 46 -6.38 -8.75 0.35
C LEU A 46 -6.98 -7.43 0.81
N TRP A 47 -8.17 -7.10 0.29
CA TRP A 47 -8.96 -5.92 0.65
C TRP A 47 -8.20 -4.59 0.57
N PRO A 48 -7.77 -4.18 -0.62
CA PRO A 48 -7.11 -2.89 -0.78
C PRO A 48 -8.07 -1.74 -0.53
N VAL A 49 -7.53 -0.62 -0.05
CA VAL A 49 -8.25 0.66 -0.05
C VAL A 49 -8.02 1.30 -1.42
N ILE A 50 -8.81 0.89 -2.40
CA ILE A 50 -8.75 1.45 -3.73
C ILE A 50 -9.92 2.43 -3.88
N GLY A 51 -9.59 3.71 -4.09
CA GLY A 51 -10.47 4.73 -4.63
C GLY A 51 -11.77 5.00 -3.86
N HIS A 52 -12.38 6.10 -4.16
CA HIS A 52 -13.73 6.42 -3.73
C HIS A 52 -14.70 5.45 -4.40
N TYR A 53 -15.35 4.63 -3.59
CA TYR A 53 -16.59 3.98 -3.99
C TYR A 53 -17.68 5.05 -3.96
N ASP A 54 -18.00 5.63 -5.10
CA ASP A 54 -19.27 6.32 -5.28
C ASP A 54 -20.29 5.27 -5.70
N PRO A 55 -21.23 4.90 -4.80
CA PRO A 55 -22.33 4.02 -5.19
C PRO A 55 -23.15 4.77 -6.23
N TYR A 56 -22.97 4.39 -7.48
CA TYR A 56 -23.74 4.96 -8.57
C TYR A 56 -25.14 4.35 -8.54
N TYR A 57 -26.14 5.18 -8.25
CA TYR A 57 -27.55 4.83 -8.33
C TYR A 57 -28.19 5.74 -9.40
N ASP A 58 -28.40 5.20 -10.57
CA ASP A 58 -29.12 5.89 -11.63
C ASP A 58 -30.59 5.45 -11.62
N LYS A 59 -31.42 6.27 -10.96
CA LYS A 59 -32.86 6.02 -10.85
C LYS A 59 -33.57 6.13 -12.20
N GLU A 60 -33.07 6.96 -13.11
CA GLU A 60 -33.66 7.15 -14.44
C GLU A 60 -33.40 5.96 -15.37
N ARG A 61 -32.25 5.30 -15.23
CA ARG A 61 -31.88 4.11 -16.00
C ARG A 61 -32.21 2.79 -15.31
N ASN A 62 -32.82 2.85 -14.12
CA ASN A 62 -33.17 1.68 -13.32
C ASN A 62 -31.96 0.73 -13.03
N LEU A 63 -30.78 1.33 -12.80
CA LEU A 63 -29.53 0.64 -12.59
C LEU A 63 -29.14 0.68 -11.11
N LYS A 64 -28.72 -0.45 -10.59
CA LYS A 64 -28.17 -0.60 -9.24
C LYS A 64 -26.79 -1.20 -9.28
N ASP A 65 -25.85 -0.59 -8.54
CA ASP A 65 -24.54 -1.15 -8.33
C ASP A 65 -24.58 -2.46 -7.55
N GLU A 66 -23.89 -3.46 -8.06
CA GLU A 66 -23.60 -4.67 -7.32
C GLU A 66 -22.23 -4.52 -6.63
N LYS A 67 -22.01 -5.30 -5.57
CA LYS A 67 -20.76 -5.27 -4.79
C LYS A 67 -19.52 -5.34 -5.69
N GLN A 68 -18.60 -4.42 -5.47
CA GLN A 68 -17.29 -4.47 -6.10
C GLN A 68 -16.56 -5.77 -5.72
N LYS A 69 -16.04 -6.46 -6.72
CA LYS A 69 -15.15 -7.61 -6.53
C LYS A 69 -13.70 -7.16 -6.73
N HIS A 70 -12.92 -7.22 -5.66
CA HIS A 70 -11.49 -6.96 -5.72
C HIS A 70 -10.75 -8.27 -6.00
N SER A 71 -9.83 -8.26 -6.95
CA SER A 71 -8.85 -9.32 -7.06
C SER A 71 -7.79 -9.18 -5.97
N PRO A 72 -7.12 -10.26 -5.60
CA PRO A 72 -5.92 -10.16 -4.79
C PRO A 72 -4.91 -9.22 -5.45
N ILE A 73 -4.17 -8.49 -4.63
CA ILE A 73 -3.11 -7.58 -5.09
C ILE A 73 -1.78 -8.31 -5.01
N PHE A 74 -1.05 -8.32 -6.10
CA PHE A 74 0.31 -8.81 -6.14
C PHE A 74 1.26 -7.66 -5.84
N SER A 75 2.21 -7.89 -4.96
CA SER A 75 3.22 -6.90 -4.60
C SER A 75 4.62 -7.49 -4.58
N THR A 76 5.58 -6.68 -5.01
CA THR A 76 7.01 -6.95 -4.87
C THR A 76 7.61 -5.80 -4.10
N ASN A 77 8.46 -6.13 -3.14
CA ASN A 77 9.09 -5.16 -2.27
C ASN A 77 10.60 -5.41 -2.19
N TYR A 78 11.37 -4.34 -2.27
CA TYR A 78 12.79 -4.32 -1.97
C TYR A 78 13.04 -3.46 -0.76
N GLN A 79 13.85 -3.94 0.19
CA GLN A 79 14.27 -3.21 1.39
C GLN A 79 15.77 -3.30 1.59
N TYR A 80 16.39 -2.17 1.84
CA TYR A 80 17.76 -2.05 2.27
C TYR A 80 17.82 -1.73 3.76
N MET A 81 18.44 -2.58 4.56
CA MET A 81 18.61 -2.40 5.99
C MET A 81 19.71 -1.37 6.25
N MET A 82 19.33 -0.16 6.62
CA MET A 82 20.30 0.90 7.01
C MET A 82 21.00 0.53 8.31
N ASN A 83 20.23 0.01 9.25
CA ASN A 83 20.71 -0.48 10.54
C ASN A 83 19.79 -1.60 11.04
N ARG A 84 19.95 -2.05 12.28
CA ARG A 84 19.15 -3.13 12.85
C ARG A 84 17.65 -2.80 12.95
N HIS A 85 17.30 -1.53 13.03
CA HIS A 85 15.92 -1.09 13.25
C HIS A 85 15.27 -0.42 12.03
N TRP A 86 16.04 0.13 11.10
CA TRP A 86 15.52 0.88 9.98
C TRP A 86 15.87 0.27 8.63
N SER A 87 14.88 0.20 7.77
CA SER A 87 15.09 -0.09 6.34
C SER A 87 14.41 0.96 5.47
N LEU A 88 14.99 1.14 4.30
CA LEU A 88 14.45 1.94 3.21
C LEU A 88 14.34 1.07 1.97
N GLY A 89 13.33 1.35 1.15
CA GLY A 89 13.13 0.54 -0.04
C GLY A 89 12.03 1.04 -0.95
N GLY A 90 11.51 0.14 -1.76
CA GLY A 90 10.43 0.41 -2.69
C GLY A 90 9.48 -0.76 -2.79
N THR A 91 8.23 -0.45 -3.06
CA THR A 91 7.14 -1.42 -3.27
C THR A 91 6.50 -1.13 -4.61
N ILE A 92 6.36 -2.17 -5.42
CA ILE A 92 5.53 -2.15 -6.63
C ILE A 92 4.37 -3.08 -6.36
N SER A 93 3.15 -2.63 -6.64
CA SER A 93 1.96 -3.47 -6.53
C SER A 93 1.03 -3.31 -7.71
N MET A 94 0.33 -4.38 -8.06
CA MET A 94 -0.62 -4.43 -9.14
C MET A 94 -1.88 -5.18 -8.70
N GLY A 95 -3.01 -4.71 -9.17
CA GLY A 95 -4.29 -5.32 -8.88
C GLY A 95 -5.35 -4.91 -9.89
N ARG A 96 -6.48 -5.57 -9.79
CA ARG A 96 -7.65 -5.29 -10.62
C ARG A 96 -8.89 -5.33 -9.76
N TRP A 97 -9.82 -4.42 -10.02
CA TRP A 97 -11.17 -4.52 -9.48
C TRP A 97 -12.20 -4.53 -10.60
N ARG A 98 -13.35 -5.10 -10.32
CA ARG A 98 -14.47 -5.18 -11.25
C ARG A 98 -15.73 -4.78 -10.52
N GLN A 99 -16.53 -3.95 -11.18
CA GLN A 99 -17.85 -3.53 -10.75
C GLN A 99 -18.87 -4.01 -11.77
N TYR A 100 -19.98 -4.53 -11.30
CA TYR A 100 -21.07 -4.97 -12.14
C TYR A 100 -22.27 -4.07 -11.86
N MET A 101 -22.86 -3.51 -12.91
CA MET A 101 -24.12 -2.80 -12.85
C MET A 101 -25.23 -3.73 -13.31
N ARG A 102 -26.31 -3.78 -12.54
CA ARG A 102 -27.47 -4.61 -12.88
C ARG A 102 -28.74 -3.77 -13.01
N TYR A 103 -29.63 -4.19 -13.90
CA TYR A 103 -30.99 -3.66 -13.94
C TYR A 103 -31.73 -4.13 -12.70
N ILE A 104 -32.48 -3.21 -12.06
CA ILE A 104 -33.24 -3.50 -10.83
C ILE A 104 -34.37 -4.50 -11.12
N ASP A 105 -35.02 -4.39 -12.27
CA ASP A 105 -36.20 -5.18 -12.60
C ASP A 105 -35.86 -6.60 -13.07
N SER A 106 -34.87 -6.76 -13.95
CA SER A 106 -34.52 -8.06 -14.54
C SER A 106 -33.40 -8.78 -13.80
N GLY A 107 -32.59 -8.06 -13.02
CA GLY A 107 -31.39 -8.60 -12.39
C GLY A 107 -30.26 -8.94 -13.38
N GLU A 108 -30.45 -8.64 -14.67
CA GLU A 108 -29.45 -8.85 -15.69
C GLU A 108 -28.31 -7.86 -15.57
N ILE A 109 -27.10 -8.29 -15.95
CA ILE A 109 -25.91 -7.42 -15.95
C ILE A 109 -26.05 -6.43 -17.10
N ALA A 110 -26.23 -5.15 -16.75
CA ALA A 110 -26.34 -4.06 -17.70
C ALA A 110 -24.98 -3.62 -18.20
N ASP A 111 -23.97 -3.55 -17.31
CA ASP A 111 -22.64 -3.07 -17.64
C ASP A 111 -21.57 -3.72 -16.71
N LYS A 112 -20.33 -3.77 -17.22
CA LYS A 112 -19.15 -4.25 -16.51
C LYS A 112 -18.08 -3.18 -16.58
N LYS A 113 -17.72 -2.61 -15.44
CA LYS A 113 -16.61 -1.69 -15.32
C LYS A 113 -15.44 -2.40 -14.64
N GLY A 114 -14.26 -2.29 -15.23
CA GLY A 114 -13.05 -2.91 -14.67
C GLY A 114 -11.90 -1.93 -14.71
N ASP A 115 -11.24 -1.75 -13.56
CA ASP A 115 -10.03 -0.95 -13.49
C ASP A 115 -8.88 -1.83 -13.06
N SER A 116 -7.77 -1.63 -13.73
CA SER A 116 -6.49 -2.19 -13.35
C SER A 116 -5.59 -1.05 -12.85
N PHE A 117 -4.72 -1.35 -11.92
CA PHE A 117 -3.79 -0.35 -11.41
C PHE A 117 -2.41 -0.96 -11.16
N LEU A 118 -1.41 -0.12 -11.31
CA LEU A 118 -0.03 -0.35 -10.96
C LEU A 118 0.42 0.75 -10.03
N THR A 119 1.06 0.41 -8.91
CA THR A 119 1.61 1.42 -8.00
C THR A 119 3.10 1.24 -7.84
N ALA A 120 3.80 2.36 -7.71
CA ALA A 120 5.19 2.40 -7.31
C ALA A 120 5.34 3.33 -6.11
N MET A 121 5.84 2.80 -5.00
CA MET A 121 5.91 3.51 -3.73
C MET A 121 7.30 3.38 -3.12
N PHE A 122 7.82 4.47 -2.59
CA PHE A 122 8.95 4.45 -1.67
C PHE A 122 8.45 3.96 -0.31
N SER A 123 9.21 3.08 0.35
CA SER A 123 8.81 2.44 1.60
C SER A 123 9.90 2.55 2.67
N THR A 124 9.48 2.73 3.90
CA THR A 124 10.35 2.66 5.07
C THR A 124 9.71 1.77 6.13
N ARG A 125 10.55 1.00 6.84
CA ARG A 125 10.11 0.13 7.94
C ARG A 125 10.95 0.37 9.17
N TYR A 126 10.28 0.34 10.32
CA TYR A 126 10.92 0.35 11.64
C TYR A 126 10.70 -1.00 12.32
N TYR A 127 11.80 -1.71 12.60
CA TYR A 127 11.79 -3.01 13.26
C TYR A 127 11.89 -2.82 14.77
N TRP A 128 10.82 -3.18 15.49
CA TRP A 128 10.77 -3.06 16.96
C TRP A 128 11.50 -4.19 17.64
N ARG A 129 11.42 -5.39 17.04
CA ARG A 129 12.03 -6.60 17.57
C ARG A 129 12.76 -7.34 16.46
N THR A 130 14.01 -7.63 16.72
CA THR A 130 14.88 -8.36 15.80
C THR A 130 15.50 -9.54 16.55
N LYS A 131 14.79 -10.66 16.68
CA LYS A 131 15.35 -11.93 17.12
C LYS A 131 15.74 -12.79 15.92
N ASN A 132 16.65 -13.73 16.11
CA ASN A 132 17.28 -14.51 15.02
C ASN A 132 16.31 -15.11 13.99
N TRP A 133 15.08 -15.45 14.37
CA TRP A 133 14.11 -16.10 13.49
C TRP A 133 12.79 -15.35 13.34
N VAL A 134 12.52 -14.34 14.19
CA VAL A 134 11.31 -13.49 14.12
C VAL A 134 11.70 -12.03 14.23
N ARG A 135 11.19 -11.23 13.30
CA ARG A 135 11.28 -9.76 13.32
C ARG A 135 9.88 -9.18 13.21
N THR A 136 9.60 -8.16 14.01
CA THR A 136 8.35 -7.41 13.95
C THR A 136 8.64 -5.96 13.59
N TYR A 137 7.78 -5.38 12.77
CA TYR A 137 7.98 -4.02 12.27
C TYR A 137 6.66 -3.29 12.02
N SER A 138 6.75 -1.98 11.90
CA SER A 138 5.75 -1.12 11.28
C SER A 138 6.37 -0.41 10.09
N GLY A 139 5.55 0.03 9.16
CA GLY A 139 6.06 0.68 7.97
C GLY A 139 5.06 1.63 7.33
N ILE A 140 5.61 2.49 6.49
CA ILE A 140 4.82 3.40 5.67
C ILE A 140 5.42 3.48 4.27
N SER A 141 4.54 3.57 3.28
CA SER A 141 4.95 3.71 1.89
C SER A 141 4.15 4.83 1.23
N PHE A 142 4.80 5.58 0.35
CA PHE A 142 4.20 6.65 -0.44
C PHE A 142 4.71 6.61 -1.86
N GLY A 143 3.85 6.96 -2.80
CA GLY A 143 4.23 6.99 -4.20
C GLY A 143 3.08 7.37 -5.10
N VAL A 144 3.11 6.82 -6.29
CA VAL A 144 2.13 7.08 -7.33
C VAL A 144 1.52 5.78 -7.83
N GLY A 145 0.25 5.85 -8.17
CA GLY A 145 -0.48 4.80 -8.84
C GLY A 145 -0.87 5.25 -10.23
N TYR A 146 -0.76 4.36 -11.16
CA TYR A 146 -1.26 4.49 -12.52
C TYR A 146 -2.42 3.51 -12.69
N GLY A 147 -3.60 4.07 -12.92
CA GLY A 147 -4.82 3.32 -13.17
C GLY A 147 -5.24 3.44 -14.63
N TRP A 148 -5.73 2.35 -15.19
CA TRP A 148 -6.39 2.35 -16.49
C TRP A 148 -7.75 1.69 -16.37
N GLU A 149 -8.76 2.40 -16.84
CA GLU A 149 -10.15 1.99 -16.86
C GLU A 149 -10.48 1.36 -18.20
N GLU A 150 -10.92 0.12 -18.20
CA GLU A 150 -11.47 -0.53 -19.40
C GLU A 150 -12.95 -0.16 -19.51
N LYS A 151 -13.28 0.80 -20.39
CA LYS A 151 -14.65 1.14 -20.72
C LYS A 151 -15.14 0.30 -21.88
N TYR A 152 -16.41 -0.07 -21.84
CA TYR A 152 -17.05 -0.72 -22.99
C TYR A 152 -17.31 0.32 -24.10
N ASP A 153 -16.98 -0.05 -25.38
CA ASP A 153 -17.19 0.78 -26.56
C ASP A 153 -18.54 1.55 -26.53
N PRO A 154 -18.62 2.89 -26.82
CA PRO A 154 -17.69 3.68 -27.63
C PRO A 154 -16.80 4.69 -26.86
N TRP A 155 -16.58 4.55 -25.58
CA TRP A 155 -15.86 5.54 -24.78
C TRP A 155 -14.36 5.26 -24.73
N PRO A 156 -13.50 6.27 -24.88
CA PRO A 156 -12.05 6.05 -24.79
C PRO A 156 -11.62 5.61 -23.38
N ASP A 157 -10.59 4.76 -23.33
CA ASP A 157 -9.95 4.38 -22.09
C ASP A 157 -9.42 5.61 -21.35
N GLU A 158 -9.71 5.69 -20.06
CA GLU A 158 -9.19 6.75 -19.23
C GLU A 158 -7.97 6.28 -18.41
N HIS A 159 -6.92 7.07 -18.47
CA HIS A 159 -5.72 6.87 -17.66
C HIS A 159 -5.70 7.87 -16.53
N LYS A 160 -5.45 7.40 -15.31
CA LYS A 160 -5.44 8.24 -14.13
C LYS A 160 -4.19 8.01 -13.29
N ILE A 161 -3.51 9.10 -12.97
CA ILE A 161 -2.42 9.09 -12.00
C ILE A 161 -2.97 9.54 -10.65
N THR A 162 -2.75 8.74 -9.61
CA THR A 162 -3.25 9.01 -8.25
C THR A 162 -2.13 8.86 -7.24
N PRO A 163 -2.13 9.65 -6.16
CA PRO A 163 -1.23 9.40 -5.04
C PRO A 163 -1.53 8.03 -4.43
N SER A 164 -0.49 7.29 -4.14
CA SER A 164 -0.59 5.95 -3.54
C SER A 164 0.12 5.91 -2.21
N TRP A 165 -0.44 5.17 -1.28
CA TRP A 165 0.13 5.03 0.05
C TRP A 165 -0.24 3.67 0.66
N GLN A 166 0.59 3.23 1.62
CA GLN A 166 0.33 2.06 2.45
C GLN A 166 0.85 2.32 3.85
N LEU A 167 0.04 2.04 4.85
CA LEU A 167 0.43 2.00 6.25
C LEU A 167 0.42 0.55 6.72
N THR A 168 1.58 0.02 7.08
CA THR A 168 1.73 -1.27 7.75
C THR A 168 1.80 -1.03 9.27
N MET A 169 0.72 -1.33 9.97
CA MET A 169 0.65 -1.17 11.42
C MET A 169 1.47 -2.25 12.12
N LEU A 170 1.33 -3.48 11.68
CA LEU A 170 2.05 -4.64 12.20
C LEU A 170 2.52 -5.52 11.06
N GLY A 171 3.82 -5.69 10.95
CA GLY A 171 4.46 -6.66 10.10
C GLY A 171 5.23 -7.68 10.92
N ILE A 172 5.22 -8.92 10.49
CA ILE A 172 6.00 -10.01 11.06
C ILE A 172 6.76 -10.71 9.96
N GLU A 173 8.04 -10.93 10.17
CA GLU A 173 8.88 -11.76 9.32
C GLU A 173 9.36 -12.96 10.13
N VAL A 174 9.24 -14.15 9.57
CA VAL A 174 9.61 -15.43 10.20
C VAL A 174 10.53 -16.19 9.25
N GLY A 175 11.68 -16.62 9.76
CA GLY A 175 12.61 -17.44 8.98
C GLY A 175 14.03 -17.38 9.53
N LYS A 176 14.71 -18.53 9.47
CA LYS A 176 16.14 -18.66 9.80
C LYS A 176 16.93 -18.62 8.49
N GLY A 177 17.85 -17.65 8.34
CA GLY A 177 18.70 -17.56 7.16
C GLY A 177 18.10 -16.67 6.03
N ARG A 178 18.29 -17.08 4.78
CA ARG A 178 17.98 -16.24 3.60
C ARG A 178 16.51 -16.21 3.23
N ILE A 179 15.79 -17.30 3.40
CA ILE A 179 14.35 -17.38 3.07
C ILE A 179 13.53 -17.00 4.29
N ILE A 180 12.55 -16.14 4.07
CA ILE A 180 11.61 -15.70 5.10
C ILE A 180 10.18 -15.76 4.58
N GLY A 181 9.24 -16.08 5.47
CA GLY A 181 7.84 -15.75 5.30
C GLY A 181 7.53 -14.43 5.97
N PHE A 182 6.58 -13.69 5.46
CA PHE A 182 6.10 -12.48 6.11
C PHE A 182 4.59 -12.35 6.06
N GLY A 183 4.05 -11.62 7.03
CA GLY A 183 2.67 -11.19 7.08
C GLY A 183 2.59 -9.75 7.54
N GLU A 184 1.71 -8.97 6.95
CA GLU A 184 1.46 -7.57 7.29
C GLU A 184 -0.02 -7.35 7.55
N PHE A 185 -0.32 -6.57 8.57
CA PHE A 185 -1.63 -5.99 8.83
C PHE A 185 -1.52 -4.48 8.72
N GLY A 186 -2.38 -3.89 7.90
CA GLY A 186 -2.34 -2.45 7.66
C GLY A 186 -3.49 -2.01 6.76
N PHE A 187 -3.36 -0.90 6.10
CA PHE A 187 -4.32 -0.45 5.10
C PHE A 187 -3.67 0.49 4.08
N GLY A 188 -4.23 0.46 2.89
CA GLY A 188 -3.73 1.20 1.73
C GLY A 188 -3.80 0.38 0.45
N MET A 189 -2.92 0.69 -0.48
CA MET A 189 -2.96 0.15 -1.84
C MET A 189 -2.54 -1.32 -1.95
N THR A 190 -1.75 -1.84 -1.00
CA THR A 190 -1.35 -3.26 -1.02
C THR A 190 -2.35 -4.17 -0.31
N GLY A 191 -3.28 -3.60 0.44
CA GLY A 191 -4.34 -4.33 1.15
C GLY A 191 -4.26 -4.25 2.66
N TRP A 192 -5.29 -4.77 3.33
CA TRP A 192 -5.36 -4.85 4.80
C TRP A 192 -4.54 -5.99 5.36
N LEU A 193 -4.55 -7.13 4.67
CA LEU A 193 -3.73 -8.29 5.00
C LEU A 193 -2.84 -8.59 3.80
N VAL A 194 -1.55 -8.64 4.02
CA VAL A 194 -0.56 -9.02 3.00
C VAL A 194 0.25 -10.18 3.56
N GLY A 195 0.46 -11.18 2.74
CA GLY A 195 1.30 -12.32 3.11
C GLY A 195 2.18 -12.74 1.95
N GLY A 196 3.35 -13.28 2.25
CA GLY A 196 4.27 -13.66 1.19
C GLY A 196 5.58 -14.25 1.67
N ILE A 197 6.51 -14.32 0.75
CA ILE A 197 7.86 -14.84 0.95
C ILE A 197 8.90 -13.80 0.57
N GLY A 198 10.05 -13.87 1.19
CA GLY A 198 11.18 -12.99 0.89
C GLY A 198 12.52 -13.71 0.92
N TYR A 199 13.50 -13.07 0.33
CA TYR A 199 14.88 -13.51 0.29
C TYR A 199 15.82 -12.42 0.78
N ARG A 200 16.72 -12.77 1.69
CA ARG A 200 17.74 -11.89 2.29
C ARG A 200 19.09 -12.17 1.70
N PHE A 201 19.85 -11.12 1.34
CA PHE A 201 21.22 -11.23 0.80
C PHE A 201 22.09 -10.03 1.14
#